data_e10120049655232fdcc1e4375d32042f
#
_entry.id   e10120049655232fdcc1e4375d32042f
#
_cell.length_a   1.000
_cell.length_b   1.000
_cell.length_c   1.000
_cell.angle_alpha   90.00
_cell.angle_beta   90.00
_cell.angle_gamma   90.00
#
_symmetry.space_group_name_H-M   'P 1'
#
loop_
_entity.id
_entity.type
_entity.pdbx_description
1 polymer ?
#
loop_
_entity_poly.entity_id
_entity_poly.type
_entity_poly.pdbx_seq_one_letter_code
_entity_poly.pdbx_strand_id
1 'polypeptide(L)'
;MNPAYEGLDYHALNAMLNLYDANGKIQFDADKRAAREYFLQHVNQNTVFFHSLKERLDYLVEKEYYEPTVIEKYSFDFIKELNDFAYGKKFRFETFLGAFKYYTSYTLKTFDGKRYLERFEDRVVMTALALADGDEKLATSLVDEIISGRFQPATPTFLNAGKAQRGELVSCFLLRIEDNME
;
A
#
# COMPACT_ATOMS: atom_id res chain seq x y z
N MET A 1 -12.03 15.49 -4.02
CA MET A 1 -11.88 14.58 -5.19
C MET A 1 -10.77 13.61 -4.84
N ASN A 2 -10.88 12.33 -5.20
CA ASN A 2 -9.83 11.34 -4.88
C ASN A 2 -8.59 11.64 -5.73
N PRO A 3 -7.39 11.83 -5.16
CA PRO A 3 -6.16 12.15 -5.90
C PRO A 3 -5.82 11.13 -6.98
N ALA A 4 -6.28 9.89 -6.84
CA ALA A 4 -6.08 8.85 -7.85
C ALA A 4 -6.70 9.18 -9.22
N TYR A 5 -7.60 10.15 -9.29
CA TYR A 5 -8.29 10.56 -10.53
C TYR A 5 -7.87 11.93 -11.03
N GLU A 6 -7.16 12.73 -10.21
CA GLU A 6 -6.72 14.07 -10.61
C GLU A 6 -5.53 13.98 -11.59
N GLY A 7 -5.63 14.66 -12.72
CA GLY A 7 -4.56 14.76 -13.70
C GLY A 7 -4.30 13.49 -14.54
N LEU A 8 -5.15 12.45 -14.42
CA LEU A 8 -5.01 11.26 -15.25
C LEU A 8 -5.59 11.49 -16.65
N ASP A 9 -4.75 11.30 -17.65
CA ASP A 9 -5.21 11.17 -19.03
C ASP A 9 -5.64 9.72 -19.30
N TYR A 10 -6.93 9.47 -19.14
CA TYR A 10 -7.52 8.14 -19.36
C TYR A 10 -7.40 7.68 -20.82
N HIS A 11 -7.36 8.59 -21.79
CA HIS A 11 -7.19 8.22 -23.19
C HIS A 11 -5.78 7.68 -23.45
N ALA A 12 -4.75 8.38 -22.90
CA ALA A 12 -3.38 7.91 -22.98
C ALA A 12 -3.18 6.58 -22.25
N LEU A 13 -3.76 6.42 -21.05
CA LEU A 13 -3.71 5.16 -20.29
C LEU A 13 -4.40 4.01 -21.02
N ASN A 14 -5.58 4.24 -21.59
CA ASN A 14 -6.27 3.24 -22.41
C ASN A 14 -5.48 2.84 -23.65
N ALA A 15 -4.81 3.80 -24.31
CA ALA A 15 -3.94 3.50 -25.44
C ALA A 15 -2.74 2.60 -25.02
N MET A 16 -2.18 2.84 -23.83
CA MET A 16 -1.11 1.99 -23.28
C MET A 16 -1.58 0.59 -22.91
N LEU A 17 -2.85 0.43 -22.53
CA LEU A 17 -3.47 -0.85 -22.18
C LEU A 17 -3.92 -1.65 -23.42
N ASN A 18 -3.86 -1.07 -24.61
CA ASN A 18 -4.22 -1.80 -25.81
C ASN A 18 -3.22 -2.97 -26.02
N LEU A 19 -3.75 -4.20 -25.99
CA LEU A 19 -2.94 -5.41 -26.12
C LEU A 19 -2.38 -5.60 -27.54
N TYR A 20 -2.91 -4.90 -28.53
CA TYR A 20 -2.48 -5.01 -29.91
C TYR A 20 -1.88 -3.71 -30.41
N ASP A 21 -0.76 -3.81 -31.12
CA ASP A 21 -0.20 -2.68 -31.86
C ASP A 21 -0.99 -2.41 -33.16
N ALA A 22 -0.59 -1.37 -33.89
CA ALA A 22 -1.23 -1.01 -35.16
C ALA A 22 -1.18 -2.12 -36.23
N ASN A 23 -0.31 -3.11 -36.08
CA ASN A 23 -0.14 -4.26 -36.97
C ASN A 23 -0.84 -5.52 -36.46
N GLY A 24 -1.62 -5.42 -35.37
CA GLY A 24 -2.32 -6.53 -34.76
C GLY A 24 -1.42 -7.48 -33.95
N LYS A 25 -0.19 -7.09 -33.61
CA LYS A 25 0.73 -7.88 -32.78
C LYS A 25 0.48 -7.62 -31.31
N ILE A 26 0.47 -8.68 -30.48
CA ILE A 26 0.27 -8.60 -29.04
C ILE A 26 1.47 -7.90 -28.38
N GLN A 27 1.17 -6.90 -27.53
CA GLN A 27 2.13 -6.15 -26.70
C GLN A 27 2.06 -6.65 -25.26
N PHE A 28 2.86 -7.64 -24.90
CA PHE A 28 2.85 -8.25 -23.57
C PHE A 28 3.24 -7.28 -22.43
N ASP A 29 3.99 -6.21 -22.73
CA ASP A 29 4.47 -5.24 -21.74
C ASP A 29 3.61 -3.98 -21.61
N ALA A 30 2.49 -3.90 -22.35
CA ALA A 30 1.66 -2.68 -22.38
C ALA A 30 1.12 -2.34 -20.99
N ASP A 31 0.63 -3.33 -20.25
CA ASP A 31 0.05 -3.16 -18.92
C ASP A 31 1.11 -2.72 -17.89
N LYS A 32 2.29 -3.32 -17.92
CA LYS A 32 3.44 -2.96 -17.09
C LYS A 32 3.94 -1.53 -17.37
N ARG A 33 3.96 -1.12 -18.63
CA ARG A 33 4.28 0.26 -19.02
C ARG A 33 3.22 1.24 -18.50
N ALA A 34 1.93 0.92 -18.63
CA ALA A 34 0.85 1.74 -18.11
C ALA A 34 0.93 1.89 -16.58
N ALA A 35 1.24 0.82 -15.84
CA ALA A 35 1.48 0.88 -14.41
C ALA A 35 2.64 1.83 -14.04
N ARG A 36 3.75 1.76 -14.80
CA ARG A 36 4.91 2.63 -14.61
C ARG A 36 4.57 4.11 -14.87
N GLU A 37 3.87 4.40 -15.97
CA GLU A 37 3.48 5.77 -16.31
C GLU A 37 2.51 6.35 -15.28
N TYR A 38 1.54 5.58 -14.83
CA TYR A 38 0.66 5.98 -13.73
C TYR A 38 1.44 6.36 -12.47
N PHE A 39 2.43 5.56 -12.10
CA PHE A 39 3.28 5.85 -10.96
C PHE A 39 4.07 7.15 -11.15
N LEU A 40 4.72 7.33 -12.31
CA LEU A 40 5.56 8.49 -12.56
C LEU A 40 4.77 9.79 -12.69
N GLN A 41 3.68 9.77 -13.44
CA GLN A 41 2.91 10.97 -13.76
C GLN A 41 1.92 11.37 -12.67
N HIS A 42 1.44 10.42 -11.89
CA HIS A 42 0.39 10.68 -10.91
C HIS A 42 0.84 10.40 -9.48
N VAL A 43 1.22 9.17 -9.16
CA VAL A 43 1.53 8.78 -7.77
C VAL A 43 2.69 9.59 -7.20
N ASN A 44 3.79 9.66 -7.94
CA ASN A 44 5.00 10.33 -7.45
C ASN A 44 4.81 11.84 -7.25
N GLN A 45 4.00 12.49 -8.08
CA GLN A 45 3.70 13.92 -7.97
C GLN A 45 2.76 14.23 -6.80
N ASN A 46 1.90 13.29 -6.43
CA ASN A 46 0.92 13.45 -5.35
C ASN A 46 1.38 12.79 -4.03
N THR A 47 2.61 12.29 -3.94
CA THR A 47 3.15 11.74 -2.70
C THR A 47 3.80 12.85 -1.86
N VAL A 48 3.54 12.83 -0.55
CA VAL A 48 4.24 13.71 0.39
C VAL A 48 5.69 13.24 0.49
N PHE A 49 6.61 14.16 0.28
CA PHE A 49 8.04 13.88 0.42
C PHE A 49 8.51 14.16 1.84
N PHE A 50 9.31 13.25 2.38
CA PHE A 50 10.02 13.39 3.66
C PHE A 50 11.52 13.25 3.43
N HIS A 51 12.32 14.02 4.14
CA HIS A 51 13.78 13.97 3.98
C HIS A 51 14.43 12.74 4.63
N SER A 52 13.75 12.14 5.60
CA SER A 52 14.22 10.93 6.27
C SER A 52 13.06 10.03 6.72
N LEU A 53 13.38 8.75 6.96
CA LEU A 53 12.44 7.80 7.56
C LEU A 53 11.97 8.28 8.94
N LYS A 54 12.89 8.85 9.73
CA LYS A 54 12.57 9.36 11.06
C LYS A 54 11.53 10.47 10.99
N GLU A 55 11.76 11.49 10.15
CA GLU A 55 10.82 12.59 9.94
C GLU A 55 9.44 12.07 9.51
N ARG A 56 9.41 11.08 8.61
CA ARG A 56 8.16 10.47 8.17
C ARG A 56 7.43 9.78 9.31
N LEU A 57 8.12 8.96 10.10
CA LEU A 57 7.49 8.25 11.22
C LEU A 57 7.00 9.21 12.29
N ASP A 58 7.82 10.20 12.67
CA ASP A 58 7.45 11.22 13.64
C ASP A 58 6.19 11.97 13.17
N TYR A 59 6.15 12.41 11.90
CA TYR A 59 4.98 13.06 11.32
C TYR A 59 3.72 12.17 11.32
N LEU A 60 3.86 10.90 10.90
CA LEU A 60 2.72 10.01 10.81
C LEU A 60 2.14 9.63 12.17
N VAL A 61 2.97 9.56 13.21
CA VAL A 61 2.53 9.34 14.59
C VAL A 61 1.92 10.63 15.16
N GLU A 62 2.60 11.77 15.04
CA GLU A 62 2.12 13.08 15.56
C GLU A 62 0.76 13.48 14.98
N LYS A 63 0.54 13.19 13.69
CA LYS A 63 -0.72 13.50 12.98
C LYS A 63 -1.76 12.38 13.05
N GLU A 64 -1.58 11.40 13.93
CA GLU A 64 -2.53 10.30 14.17
C GLU A 64 -2.85 9.46 12.91
N TYR A 65 -1.87 9.32 12.02
CA TYR A 65 -1.96 8.38 10.90
C TYR A 65 -1.52 6.97 11.28
N TYR A 66 -0.43 6.85 12.05
CA TYR A 66 0.10 5.60 12.56
C TYR A 66 -0.18 5.43 14.05
N GLU A 67 -0.49 4.20 14.44
CA GLU A 67 -0.67 3.83 15.85
C GLU A 67 0.70 3.80 16.55
N PRO A 68 0.96 4.69 17.53
CA PRO A 68 2.27 4.79 18.19
C PRO A 68 2.67 3.49 18.88
N THR A 69 1.73 2.77 19.48
CA THR A 69 2.00 1.50 20.19
C THR A 69 2.58 0.42 19.29
N VAL A 70 2.36 0.47 17.98
CA VAL A 70 2.99 -0.46 17.03
C VAL A 70 4.46 -0.09 16.80
N ILE A 71 4.75 1.20 16.63
CA ILE A 71 6.11 1.69 16.39
C ILE A 71 6.99 1.50 17.63
N GLU A 72 6.46 1.78 18.82
CA GLU A 72 7.18 1.72 20.11
C GLU A 72 7.66 0.31 20.49
N LYS A 73 7.10 -0.74 19.88
CA LYS A 73 7.55 -2.14 20.10
C LYS A 73 8.88 -2.47 19.46
N TYR A 74 9.41 -1.59 18.61
CA TYR A 74 10.62 -1.84 17.84
C TYR A 74 11.61 -0.70 17.98
N SER A 75 12.90 -1.02 17.89
CA SER A 75 13.93 0.01 17.79
C SER A 75 13.84 0.73 16.43
N PHE A 76 14.21 2.02 16.42
CA PHE A 76 14.27 2.76 15.15
C PHE A 76 15.24 2.12 14.15
N ASP A 77 16.37 1.58 14.63
CA ASP A 77 17.36 0.92 13.78
C ASP A 77 16.76 -0.33 13.09
N PHE A 78 16.00 -1.14 13.83
CA PHE A 78 15.30 -2.27 13.23
C PHE A 78 14.26 -1.83 12.19
N ILE A 79 13.43 -0.81 12.50
CA ILE A 79 12.44 -0.30 11.53
C ILE A 79 13.15 0.20 10.27
N LYS A 80 14.30 0.85 10.43
CA LYS A 80 15.11 1.33 9.30
C LYS A 80 15.66 0.17 8.47
N GLU A 81 16.24 -0.84 9.09
CA GLU A 81 16.72 -2.04 8.40
C GLU A 81 15.60 -2.75 7.64
N LEU A 82 14.44 -2.90 8.27
CA LEU A 82 13.27 -3.53 7.66
C LEU A 82 12.74 -2.72 6.46
N ASN A 83 12.74 -1.39 6.58
CA ASN A 83 12.38 -0.51 5.48
C ASN A 83 13.38 -0.61 4.32
N ASP A 84 14.68 -0.56 4.61
CA ASP A 84 15.75 -0.71 3.61
C ASP A 84 15.66 -2.09 2.92
N PHE A 85 15.34 -3.15 3.67
CA PHE A 85 15.10 -4.48 3.13
C PHE A 85 13.91 -4.50 2.17
N ALA A 86 12.78 -3.91 2.56
CA ALA A 86 11.58 -3.84 1.73
C ALA A 86 11.84 -3.10 0.41
N TYR A 87 12.47 -1.93 0.47
CA TYR A 87 12.83 -1.14 -0.72
C TYR A 87 13.93 -1.81 -1.56
N GLY A 88 14.82 -2.57 -0.93
CA GLY A 88 15.85 -3.37 -1.60
C GLY A 88 15.28 -4.45 -2.53
N LYS A 89 14.05 -4.91 -2.30
CA LYS A 89 13.32 -5.84 -3.18
C LYS A 89 12.91 -5.21 -4.52
N LYS A 90 12.93 -3.88 -4.63
CA LYS A 90 12.62 -3.12 -5.86
C LYS A 90 11.26 -3.50 -6.47
N PHE A 91 10.25 -3.63 -5.61
CA PHE A 91 8.90 -4.01 -6.03
C PHE A 91 8.39 -3.14 -7.19
N ARG A 92 7.67 -3.75 -8.11
CA ARG A 92 6.98 -3.08 -9.22
C ARG A 92 5.65 -3.77 -9.48
N PHE A 93 4.62 -2.97 -9.65
CA PHE A 93 3.34 -3.49 -10.09
C PHE A 93 3.46 -4.03 -11.51
N GLU A 94 3.00 -5.25 -11.72
CA GLU A 94 3.00 -5.91 -13.04
C GLU A 94 1.82 -5.46 -13.90
N THR A 95 0.74 -4.94 -13.28
CA THR A 95 -0.48 -4.52 -13.97
C THR A 95 -0.86 -3.10 -13.57
N PHE A 96 -1.45 -2.36 -14.52
CA PHE A 96 -2.02 -1.05 -14.25
C PHE A 96 -3.14 -1.14 -13.19
N LEU A 97 -4.04 -2.12 -13.33
CA LEU A 97 -5.14 -2.31 -12.39
C LEU A 97 -4.64 -2.54 -10.96
N GLY A 98 -3.56 -3.32 -10.79
CA GLY A 98 -2.93 -3.56 -9.49
C GLY A 98 -2.41 -2.26 -8.86
N ALA A 99 -1.66 -1.46 -9.63
CA ALA A 99 -1.15 -0.17 -9.18
C ALA A 99 -2.29 0.80 -8.84
N PHE A 100 -3.24 0.95 -9.76
CA PHE A 100 -4.39 1.84 -9.61
C PHE A 100 -5.22 1.46 -8.39
N LYS A 101 -5.57 0.17 -8.24
CA LYS A 101 -6.37 -0.31 -7.09
C LYS A 101 -5.65 -0.10 -5.76
N TYR A 102 -4.33 -0.34 -5.72
CA TYR A 102 -3.55 -0.09 -4.51
C TYR A 102 -3.63 1.38 -4.10
N TYR A 103 -3.30 2.31 -4.98
CA TYR A 103 -3.28 3.74 -4.67
C TYR A 103 -4.67 4.36 -4.47
N THR A 104 -5.71 3.82 -5.08
CA THR A 104 -7.08 4.29 -4.84
C THR A 104 -7.67 3.81 -3.54
N SER A 105 -7.34 2.57 -3.09
CA SER A 105 -8.08 1.89 -2.03
C SER A 105 -7.25 1.54 -0.79
N TYR A 106 -5.95 1.23 -0.93
CA TYR A 106 -5.16 0.66 0.17
C TYR A 106 -4.17 1.63 0.80
N THR A 107 -3.51 2.46 0.01
CA THR A 107 -2.47 3.36 0.51
C THR A 107 -3.03 4.38 1.50
N LEU A 108 -2.23 4.74 2.49
CA LEU A 108 -2.54 5.83 3.41
C LEU A 108 -2.50 7.17 2.66
N LYS A 109 -3.50 8.00 2.91
CA LYS A 109 -3.61 9.34 2.33
C LYS A 109 -3.76 10.38 3.44
N THR A 110 -3.50 11.63 3.11
CA THR A 110 -3.89 12.75 3.95
C THR A 110 -5.40 12.73 4.23
N PHE A 111 -5.86 13.26 5.36
CA PHE A 111 -7.29 13.25 5.74
C PHE A 111 -8.20 13.94 4.72
N ASP A 112 -7.67 14.89 3.94
CA ASP A 112 -8.40 15.50 2.82
C ASP A 112 -8.41 14.63 1.56
N GLY A 113 -7.75 13.48 1.59
CA GLY A 113 -7.68 12.51 0.51
C GLY A 113 -6.84 12.93 -0.69
N LYS A 114 -6.10 14.05 -0.62
CA LYS A 114 -5.43 14.63 -1.79
C LYS A 114 -4.02 14.12 -2.04
N ARG A 115 -3.32 13.68 -1.02
CA ARG A 115 -1.92 13.27 -1.14
C ARG A 115 -1.68 11.90 -0.53
N TYR A 116 -0.75 11.15 -1.13
CA TYR A 116 -0.30 9.85 -0.63
C TYR A 116 0.78 10.04 0.44
N LEU A 117 0.68 9.27 1.52
CA LEU A 117 1.61 9.26 2.65
C LEU A 117 2.46 7.99 2.67
N GLU A 118 2.06 6.97 1.95
CA GLU A 118 2.71 5.66 1.85
C GLU A 118 2.91 5.24 0.39
N ARG A 119 4.00 4.53 0.15
CA ARG A 119 4.17 3.65 -1.01
C ARG A 119 3.80 2.23 -0.63
N PHE A 120 3.84 1.31 -1.58
CA PHE A 120 3.51 -0.10 -1.34
C PHE A 120 4.43 -0.72 -0.28
N GLU A 121 5.74 -0.48 -0.37
CA GLU A 121 6.74 -0.97 0.56
C GLU A 121 6.47 -0.46 1.99
N ASP A 122 6.08 0.81 2.14
CA ASP A 122 5.75 1.39 3.45
C ASP A 122 4.54 0.70 4.09
N ARG A 123 3.49 0.44 3.27
CA ARG A 123 2.30 -0.26 3.74
C ARG A 123 2.61 -1.69 4.15
N VAL A 124 3.47 -2.38 3.40
CA VAL A 124 3.92 -3.74 3.72
C VAL A 124 4.69 -3.76 5.05
N VAL A 125 5.65 -2.85 5.22
CA VAL A 125 6.42 -2.74 6.47
C VAL A 125 5.50 -2.48 7.66
N MET A 126 4.59 -1.50 7.55
CA MET A 126 3.68 -1.19 8.65
C MET A 126 2.72 -2.33 8.98
N THR A 127 2.23 -3.02 7.96
CA THR A 127 1.39 -4.22 8.15
C THR A 127 2.17 -5.33 8.87
N ALA A 128 3.41 -5.58 8.47
CA ALA A 128 4.25 -6.59 9.08
C ALA A 128 4.59 -6.27 10.54
N LEU A 129 4.94 -5.03 10.86
CA LEU A 129 5.18 -4.58 12.24
C LEU A 129 3.94 -4.76 13.11
N ALA A 130 2.76 -4.39 12.61
CA ALA A 130 1.51 -4.52 13.35
C ALA A 130 1.12 -5.98 13.61
N LEU A 131 1.33 -6.87 12.63
CA LEU A 131 0.99 -8.29 12.75
C LEU A 131 2.01 -9.08 13.60
N ALA A 132 3.27 -8.69 13.55
CA ALA A 132 4.35 -9.36 14.28
C ALA A 132 4.39 -8.98 15.77
N ASP A 133 3.74 -7.92 16.16
CA ASP A 133 3.53 -7.52 17.56
C ASP A 133 4.81 -7.50 18.43
N GLY A 134 5.94 -7.02 17.86
CA GLY A 134 7.23 -6.95 18.51
C GLY A 134 8.22 -8.09 18.15
N ASP A 135 7.77 -9.10 17.41
CA ASP A 135 8.67 -10.15 16.90
C ASP A 135 9.37 -9.70 15.61
N GLU A 136 10.64 -9.31 15.74
CA GLU A 136 11.45 -8.81 14.61
C GLU A 136 11.67 -9.87 13.50
N LYS A 137 11.79 -11.15 13.87
CA LYS A 137 11.97 -12.23 12.90
C LYS A 137 10.70 -12.46 12.09
N LEU A 138 9.57 -12.46 12.77
CA LEU A 138 8.27 -12.58 12.12
C LEU A 138 7.99 -11.36 11.22
N ALA A 139 8.29 -10.15 11.68
CA ALA A 139 8.15 -8.93 10.86
C ALA A 139 8.97 -9.01 9.57
N THR A 140 10.24 -9.42 9.65
CA THR A 140 11.11 -9.58 8.48
C THR A 140 10.58 -10.66 7.52
N SER A 141 10.12 -11.79 8.05
CA SER A 141 9.53 -12.86 7.25
C SER A 141 8.26 -12.40 6.53
N LEU A 142 7.37 -11.68 7.23
CA LEU A 142 6.14 -11.15 6.65
C LEU A 142 6.41 -10.16 5.52
N VAL A 143 7.40 -9.28 5.67
CA VAL A 143 7.79 -8.35 4.60
C VAL A 143 8.25 -9.13 3.36
N ASP A 144 9.09 -10.14 3.52
CA ASP A 144 9.56 -10.96 2.40
C ASP A 144 8.42 -11.69 1.70
N GLU A 145 7.54 -12.32 2.46
CA GLU A 145 6.41 -13.10 1.94
C GLU A 145 5.39 -12.21 1.19
N ILE A 146 5.08 -11.03 1.73
CA ILE A 146 4.10 -10.12 1.12
C ILE A 146 4.69 -9.52 -0.17
N ILE A 147 5.92 -8.98 -0.13
CA ILE A 147 6.53 -8.34 -1.32
C ILE A 147 6.76 -9.34 -2.45
N SER A 148 7.12 -10.59 -2.11
CA SER A 148 7.31 -11.63 -3.12
C SER A 148 5.99 -12.25 -3.63
N GLY A 149 4.85 -11.83 -3.08
CA GLY A 149 3.53 -12.31 -3.48
C GLY A 149 3.17 -13.72 -3.01
N ARG A 150 3.98 -14.31 -2.10
CA ARG A 150 3.69 -15.63 -1.51
C ARG A 150 2.64 -15.57 -0.42
N PHE A 151 2.49 -14.41 0.23
CA PHE A 151 1.43 -14.15 1.21
C PHE A 151 0.70 -12.85 0.87
N GLN A 152 -0.61 -12.92 0.81
CA GLN A 152 -1.48 -11.76 0.62
C GLN A 152 -2.37 -11.60 1.85
N PRO A 153 -2.17 -10.57 2.67
CA PRO A 153 -3.06 -10.28 3.79
C PRO A 153 -4.50 -10.04 3.29
N ALA A 154 -5.48 -10.39 4.12
CA ALA A 154 -6.86 -10.02 3.84
C ALA A 154 -7.01 -8.50 3.65
N THR A 155 -7.93 -8.09 2.79
CA THR A 155 -8.14 -6.66 2.47
C THR A 155 -8.24 -5.77 3.71
N PRO A 156 -9.06 -6.07 4.74
CA PRO A 156 -9.14 -5.22 5.92
C PRO A 156 -7.82 -5.19 6.71
N THR A 157 -7.12 -6.30 6.81
CA THR A 157 -5.82 -6.38 7.49
C THR A 157 -4.81 -5.48 6.79
N PHE A 158 -4.64 -5.62 5.48
CA PHE A 158 -3.69 -4.82 4.71
C PHE A 158 -4.07 -3.33 4.69
N LEU A 159 -5.37 -3.03 4.68
CA LEU A 159 -5.87 -1.66 4.71
C LEU A 159 -5.64 -0.97 6.06
N ASN A 160 -5.88 -1.66 7.18
CA ASN A 160 -6.05 -1.05 8.49
C ASN A 160 -4.89 -1.29 9.46
N ALA A 161 -4.07 -2.34 9.27
CA ALA A 161 -3.03 -2.69 10.23
C ALA A 161 -2.05 -1.52 10.48
N GLY A 162 -1.85 -1.19 11.74
CA GLY A 162 -0.94 -0.14 12.19
C GLY A 162 -1.40 1.29 11.97
N LYS A 163 -2.60 1.53 11.46
CA LYS A 163 -3.19 2.88 11.38
C LYS A 163 -3.85 3.25 12.70
N ALA A 164 -3.72 4.51 13.11
CA ALA A 164 -4.35 5.02 14.34
C ALA A 164 -5.88 5.09 14.19
N GLN A 165 -6.35 5.68 13.08
CA GLN A 165 -7.77 5.65 12.73
C GLN A 165 -8.02 4.50 11.77
N ARG A 166 -8.49 3.38 12.29
CA ARG A 166 -8.67 2.15 11.53
C ARG A 166 -10.03 1.50 11.79
N GLY A 167 -10.49 0.74 10.79
CA GLY A 167 -11.55 -0.24 10.96
C GLY A 167 -11.02 -1.58 11.49
N GLU A 168 -11.89 -2.57 11.53
CA GLU A 168 -11.55 -3.93 11.92
C GLU A 168 -10.53 -4.58 10.96
N LEU A 169 -9.79 -5.56 11.47
CA LEU A 169 -8.80 -6.33 10.70
C LEU A 169 -9.38 -7.59 10.06
N VAL A 170 -10.65 -7.89 10.32
CA VAL A 170 -11.35 -9.09 9.84
C VAL A 170 -12.27 -8.74 8.67
N SER A 171 -12.39 -9.67 7.72
CA SER A 171 -13.22 -9.50 6.52
C SER A 171 -14.61 -10.13 6.64
N CYS A 172 -14.80 -11.07 7.56
CA CYS A 172 -16.04 -11.84 7.67
C CYS A 172 -16.44 -12.03 9.15
N PHE A 173 -17.74 -11.96 9.39
CA PHE A 173 -18.35 -12.25 10.69
C PHE A 173 -19.33 -13.37 10.52
N LEU A 174 -19.28 -14.37 11.42
CA LEU A 174 -20.28 -15.41 11.52
C LEU A 174 -21.20 -15.05 12.70
N LEU A 175 -22.46 -14.80 12.39
CA LEU A 175 -23.50 -14.57 13.39
C LEU A 175 -24.43 -15.77 13.43
N ARG A 176 -24.63 -16.35 14.61
CA ARG A 176 -25.71 -17.30 14.84
C ARG A 176 -26.94 -16.51 15.23
N ILE A 177 -27.96 -16.59 14.41
CA ILE A 177 -29.28 -16.03 14.69
C ILE A 177 -30.16 -17.18 15.16
N GLU A 178 -30.76 -17.05 16.34
CA GLU A 178 -31.76 -18.00 16.83
C GLU A 178 -33.09 -17.65 16.16
N ASP A 179 -33.85 -18.70 15.85
CA ASP A 179 -35.17 -18.56 15.21
C ASP A 179 -36.25 -18.17 16.23
N ASN A 180 -36.10 -17.01 16.84
CA ASN A 180 -37.02 -16.42 17.80
C ASN A 180 -37.49 -15.09 17.28
N MET A 181 -38.81 -14.89 17.28
CA MET A 181 -39.46 -13.61 16.97
C MET A 181 -39.80 -12.82 18.23
N GLU A 182 -38.93 -12.77 19.22
CA GLU A 182 -39.05 -11.89 20.39
C GLU A 182 -38.27 -10.60 20.19
#